data_be42c6e798391b096609233078c9c5bf
#
_entry.id   be42c6e798391b096609233078c9c5bf
#
_cell.length_a   1.000
_cell.length_b   1.000
_cell.length_c   1.000
_cell.angle_alpha   90.00
_cell.angle_beta   90.00
_cell.angle_gamma   90.00
#
_symmetry.space_group_name_H-M   'P 1'
#
loop_
_entity.id
_entity.type
_entity.pdbx_description
1 polymer ?
#
loop_
_entity_poly.entity_id
_entity_poly.type
_entity_poly.pdbx_seq_one_letter_code
_entity_poly.pdbx_strand_id
1 'polypeptide(L)'
;MLGFSMRYLNATQSAFGNHVYDTNVSGIGIRFSSGGYFENPTNTFSYTAQASYVEWWGGKIELIVTGPVASGSLTPGVLGVVMLQGSDGIYRDALTTTLLGGTVNVLACSITTPQLTFPIGDISAATFGSTVGTTPAGARNTQNLGLNCDPGANVNVSISGIQNPDVATTSVLALTGQGNTGTAKGVGVQLLYNGTPLALNTRLPLTVAAGGQQTFPLTARYYQTKTTVEPGTANASATLNLTYQ
;
A
#
# COMPACT_ATOMS: atom_id res chain seq x y z
N MET A 1 -45.82 9.56 4.26
CA MET A 1 -44.51 9.55 3.58
C MET A 1 -43.46 8.96 4.51
N LEU A 2 -42.43 8.33 3.95
CA LEU A 2 -41.27 7.78 4.65
C LEU A 2 -40.09 8.72 4.42
N GLY A 3 -39.31 9.02 5.47
CA GLY A 3 -38.11 9.84 5.37
C GLY A 3 -36.88 9.11 5.90
N PHE A 4 -35.77 9.22 5.20
CA PHE A 4 -34.46 8.71 5.62
C PHE A 4 -33.52 9.88 5.89
N SER A 5 -33.27 10.13 7.17
CA SER A 5 -32.47 11.27 7.63
C SER A 5 -31.10 10.82 8.14
N MET A 6 -30.03 11.36 7.56
CA MET A 6 -28.67 11.20 8.07
C MET A 6 -28.49 12.07 9.33
N ARG A 7 -27.91 11.51 10.39
CA ARG A 7 -27.76 12.19 11.69
C ARG A 7 -26.35 12.09 12.25
N TYR A 8 -25.47 11.34 11.62
CA TYR A 8 -24.14 11.10 12.16
C TYR A 8 -23.36 12.41 12.28
N LEU A 9 -22.86 12.68 13.48
CA LEU A 9 -22.24 13.95 13.84
C LEU A 9 -23.16 15.11 13.42
N ASN A 10 -22.65 16.04 12.61
CA ASN A 10 -23.43 17.17 12.08
C ASN A 10 -24.03 16.87 10.70
N ALA A 11 -23.96 15.60 10.23
CA ALA A 11 -24.35 15.19 8.90
C ALA A 11 -23.80 16.12 7.79
N THR A 12 -22.49 16.43 7.90
CA THR A 12 -21.77 17.21 6.89
C THR A 12 -21.50 16.33 5.69
N GLN A 13 -22.00 16.71 4.52
CA GLN A 13 -21.76 15.98 3.28
C GLN A 13 -20.29 16.10 2.88
N SER A 14 -19.66 14.97 2.58
CA SER A 14 -18.28 14.93 2.13
C SER A 14 -18.15 15.51 0.71
N ALA A 15 -17.03 16.17 0.45
CA ALA A 15 -16.66 16.61 -0.89
C ALA A 15 -16.52 15.45 -1.90
N PHE A 16 -16.40 14.21 -1.42
CA PHE A 16 -16.42 13.00 -2.25
C PHE A 16 -17.74 12.80 -2.99
N GLY A 17 -18.86 13.34 -2.46
CA GLY A 17 -20.21 13.19 -3.04
C GLY A 17 -20.80 11.80 -2.82
N ASN A 18 -21.71 11.34 -3.71
CA ASN A 18 -22.32 9.98 -3.69
C ASN A 18 -22.93 9.59 -2.35
N HIS A 19 -23.66 10.51 -1.69
CA HIS A 19 -24.33 10.28 -0.40
C HIS A 19 -23.37 9.93 0.75
N VAL A 20 -22.11 10.35 0.63
CA VAL A 20 -21.07 10.15 1.65
C VAL A 20 -21.02 11.35 2.59
N TYR A 21 -20.95 11.08 3.88
CA TYR A 21 -20.86 12.07 4.95
C TYR A 21 -19.52 11.95 5.67
N ASP A 22 -19.01 13.08 6.15
CA ASP A 22 -17.74 13.10 6.85
C ASP A 22 -17.85 12.40 8.20
N THR A 23 -16.76 11.71 8.59
CA THR A 23 -16.59 11.17 9.94
C THR A 23 -15.60 12.05 10.72
N ASN A 24 -15.40 11.73 12.00
CA ASN A 24 -14.36 12.35 12.80
C ASN A 24 -12.95 11.82 12.47
N VAL A 25 -12.84 10.79 11.61
CA VAL A 25 -11.55 10.23 11.17
C VAL A 25 -11.22 10.80 9.80
N SER A 26 -10.11 11.53 9.72
CA SER A 26 -9.66 12.14 8.46
C SER A 26 -9.50 11.10 7.35
N GLY A 27 -9.99 11.41 6.15
CA GLY A 27 -9.93 10.55 4.98
C GLY A 27 -10.94 9.40 4.97
N ILE A 28 -11.84 9.33 5.97
CA ILE A 28 -12.92 8.34 6.04
C ILE A 28 -14.28 9.04 6.04
N GLY A 29 -15.09 8.70 5.06
CA GLY A 29 -16.51 9.04 5.01
C GLY A 29 -17.39 7.84 5.33
N ILE A 30 -18.66 8.11 5.65
CA ILE A 30 -19.67 7.10 5.94
C ILE A 30 -20.88 7.30 5.06
N ARG A 31 -21.44 6.21 4.55
CA ARG A 31 -22.68 6.17 3.79
C ARG A 31 -23.62 5.13 4.39
N PHE A 32 -24.88 5.51 4.54
CA PHE A 32 -25.90 4.62 5.07
C PHE A 32 -27.09 4.54 4.12
N SER A 33 -27.54 3.33 3.83
CA SER A 33 -28.67 3.08 2.91
C SER A 33 -29.53 1.91 3.37
N SER A 34 -30.82 1.95 3.01
CA SER A 34 -31.75 0.84 3.17
C SER A 34 -32.93 1.03 2.20
N GLY A 35 -32.84 0.47 1.00
CA GLY A 35 -33.77 0.76 -0.08
C GLY A 35 -33.71 2.19 -0.64
N GLY A 36 -32.99 3.08 0.05
CA GLY A 36 -32.67 4.46 -0.29
C GLY A 36 -31.55 4.96 0.58
N TYR A 37 -30.95 6.11 0.24
CA TYR A 37 -29.90 6.71 1.03
C TYR A 37 -30.46 7.59 2.18
N PHE A 38 -29.79 7.53 3.33
CA PHE A 38 -30.02 8.48 4.42
C PHE A 38 -29.29 9.77 4.08
N GLU A 39 -30.01 10.89 4.12
CA GLU A 39 -29.50 12.18 3.65
C GLU A 39 -29.78 13.33 4.61
N ASN A 40 -29.03 14.40 4.43
CA ASN A 40 -29.27 15.70 5.02
C ASN A 40 -29.20 16.77 3.91
N PRO A 41 -30.33 17.41 3.52
CA PRO A 41 -31.69 17.26 4.09
C PRO A 41 -32.30 15.87 3.87
N THR A 42 -33.27 15.53 4.71
CA THR A 42 -33.92 14.22 4.73
C THR A 42 -34.45 13.80 3.35
N ASN A 43 -34.07 12.61 2.92
CA ASN A 43 -34.59 12.01 1.70
C ASN A 43 -36.00 11.44 1.97
N THR A 44 -37.00 11.83 1.19
CA THR A 44 -38.39 11.46 1.43
C THR A 44 -38.97 10.66 0.27
N PHE A 45 -39.73 9.64 0.61
CA PHE A 45 -40.36 8.74 -0.35
C PHE A 45 -41.89 8.71 -0.12
N SER A 46 -42.66 8.65 -1.20
CA SER A 46 -44.07 8.33 -1.11
C SER A 46 -44.24 6.86 -0.77
N TYR A 47 -44.85 6.59 0.34
CA TYR A 47 -45.16 5.24 0.79
C TYR A 47 -46.70 5.10 0.97
N THR A 48 -47.31 4.22 0.19
CA THR A 48 -48.74 3.91 0.36
C THR A 48 -48.85 2.65 1.21
N ALA A 49 -48.98 2.84 2.53
CA ALA A 49 -49.20 1.72 3.42
C ALA A 49 -50.64 1.19 3.26
N GLN A 50 -50.75 -0.04 2.81
CA GLN A 50 -51.99 -0.83 2.92
C GLN A 50 -51.98 -1.74 4.16
N ALA A 51 -50.89 -1.70 4.94
CA ALA A 51 -50.69 -2.52 6.12
C ALA A 51 -50.58 -1.67 7.37
N SER A 52 -50.91 -2.24 8.51
CA SER A 52 -50.80 -1.60 9.83
C SER A 52 -49.39 -1.58 10.39
N TYR A 53 -48.41 -2.02 9.62
CA TYR A 53 -47.00 -2.08 10.05
C TYR A 53 -46.03 -1.76 8.90
N VAL A 54 -44.85 -1.31 9.26
CA VAL A 54 -43.74 -1.12 8.35
C VAL A 54 -42.63 -2.11 8.74
N GLU A 55 -42.23 -2.96 7.82
CA GLU A 55 -41.11 -3.86 8.03
C GLU A 55 -39.80 -3.18 7.64
N TRP A 56 -38.78 -3.40 8.45
CA TRP A 56 -37.43 -2.94 8.23
C TRP A 56 -36.49 -4.13 8.00
N TRP A 57 -35.99 -4.28 6.80
CA TRP A 57 -35.13 -5.40 6.42
C TRP A 57 -33.61 -5.12 6.62
N GLY A 58 -33.29 -4.16 7.43
CA GLY A 58 -31.91 -3.77 7.73
C GLY A 58 -31.38 -2.66 6.85
N GLY A 59 -30.13 -2.31 7.07
CA GLY A 59 -29.45 -1.27 6.33
C GLY A 59 -28.01 -1.66 6.03
N LYS A 60 -27.43 -1.00 5.04
CA LYS A 60 -26.01 -1.14 4.66
C LYS A 60 -25.27 0.10 5.10
N ILE A 61 -24.24 -0.11 5.94
CA ILE A 61 -23.29 0.92 6.33
C ILE A 61 -22.02 0.67 5.54
N GLU A 62 -21.49 1.71 4.90
CA GLU A 62 -20.25 1.66 4.14
C GLU A 62 -19.29 2.73 4.66
N LEU A 63 -18.07 2.32 5.01
CA LEU A 63 -16.95 3.23 5.22
C LEU A 63 -16.21 3.40 3.91
N ILE A 64 -15.95 4.64 3.53
CA ILE A 64 -15.42 5.01 2.21
C ILE A 64 -14.17 5.84 2.42
N VAL A 65 -13.09 5.46 1.74
CA VAL A 65 -11.87 6.28 1.70
C VAL A 65 -12.13 7.50 0.81
N THR A 66 -12.08 8.68 1.40
CA THR A 66 -12.35 9.98 0.74
C THR A 66 -11.09 10.81 0.51
N GLY A 67 -9.96 10.39 1.07
CA GLY A 67 -8.68 11.08 0.98
C GLY A 67 -7.58 10.38 1.78
N PRO A 68 -6.47 11.05 2.08
CA PRO A 68 -5.43 10.50 2.96
C PRO A 68 -6.02 10.14 4.34
N VAL A 69 -5.88 8.87 4.71
CA VAL A 69 -6.49 8.32 5.93
C VAL A 69 -5.55 8.50 7.11
N ALA A 70 -6.09 8.94 8.25
CA ALA A 70 -5.43 8.89 9.55
C ALA A 70 -5.99 7.75 10.40
N SER A 71 -5.17 7.20 11.29
CA SER A 71 -5.65 6.27 12.31
C SER A 71 -6.52 7.01 13.33
N GLY A 72 -7.60 6.37 13.77
CA GLY A 72 -8.50 6.98 14.75
C GLY A 72 -9.70 6.11 15.08
N SER A 73 -10.39 6.46 16.17
CA SER A 73 -11.63 5.79 16.54
C SER A 73 -12.83 6.59 16.04
N LEU A 74 -13.77 5.91 15.40
CA LEU A 74 -15.04 6.49 15.00
C LEU A 74 -15.87 6.81 16.26
N THR A 75 -16.39 8.03 16.32
CA THR A 75 -17.21 8.48 17.43
C THR A 75 -18.55 7.72 17.42
N PRO A 76 -18.95 7.08 18.53
CA PRO A 76 -20.30 6.52 18.65
C PRO A 76 -21.37 7.60 18.54
N GLY A 77 -22.52 7.25 17.94
CA GLY A 77 -23.61 8.21 17.82
C GLY A 77 -24.73 7.72 16.89
N VAL A 78 -25.80 8.49 16.84
CA VAL A 78 -26.91 8.22 15.93
C VAL A 78 -26.41 8.37 14.50
N LEU A 79 -26.53 7.29 13.73
CA LEU A 79 -26.11 7.26 12.32
C LEU A 79 -27.21 7.84 11.44
N GLY A 80 -28.42 7.33 11.58
CA GLY A 80 -29.55 7.77 10.79
C GLY A 80 -30.88 7.38 11.43
N VAL A 81 -31.93 8.04 10.96
CA VAL A 81 -33.30 7.89 11.47
C VAL A 81 -34.25 7.65 10.32
N VAL A 82 -35.10 6.63 10.44
CA VAL A 82 -36.28 6.45 9.60
C VAL A 82 -37.40 7.25 10.24
N MET A 83 -38.01 8.11 9.44
CA MET A 83 -39.09 8.99 9.90
C MET A 83 -40.40 8.61 9.19
N LEU A 84 -41.49 8.66 9.92
CA LEU A 84 -42.85 8.51 9.38
C LEU A 84 -43.58 9.83 9.49
N GLN A 85 -44.26 10.22 8.42
CA GLN A 85 -45.14 11.37 8.42
C GLN A 85 -46.55 10.94 8.87
N GLY A 86 -47.02 11.56 9.91
CA GLY A 86 -48.41 11.39 10.41
C GLY A 86 -49.46 12.05 9.51
N SER A 87 -50.73 11.83 9.81
CA SER A 87 -51.86 12.50 9.15
C SER A 87 -51.88 14.02 9.32
N ASP A 88 -51.18 14.51 10.33
CA ASP A 88 -50.97 15.92 10.61
C ASP A 88 -49.83 16.55 9.77
N GLY A 89 -49.19 15.78 8.88
CA GLY A 89 -48.07 16.20 8.04
C GLY A 89 -46.73 16.27 8.79
N ILE A 90 -46.69 15.90 10.04
CA ILE A 90 -45.46 16.00 10.88
C ILE A 90 -44.68 14.70 10.81
N TYR A 91 -43.37 14.81 10.53
CA TYR A 91 -42.45 13.69 10.58
C TYR A 91 -42.03 13.37 12.02
N ARG A 92 -42.07 12.10 12.36
CA ARG A 92 -41.65 11.57 13.65
C ARG A 92 -40.65 10.44 13.46
N ASP A 93 -39.65 10.37 14.33
CA ASP A 93 -38.65 9.32 14.34
C ASP A 93 -39.32 7.97 14.67
N ALA A 94 -39.22 7.02 13.75
CA ALA A 94 -39.81 5.69 13.90
C ALA A 94 -38.75 4.62 14.21
N LEU A 95 -37.57 4.73 13.63
CA LEU A 95 -36.45 3.82 13.88
C LEU A 95 -35.14 4.60 13.87
N THR A 96 -34.32 4.39 14.90
CA THR A 96 -33.00 4.99 15.02
C THR A 96 -31.92 3.92 14.89
N THR A 97 -30.96 4.16 14.00
CA THR A 97 -29.77 3.34 13.86
C THR A 97 -28.58 4.08 14.48
N THR A 98 -27.87 3.39 15.37
CA THR A 98 -26.71 3.95 16.10
C THR A 98 -25.44 3.25 15.69
N LEU A 99 -24.39 4.02 15.39
CA LEU A 99 -23.03 3.54 15.28
C LEU A 99 -22.44 3.38 16.69
N LEU A 100 -22.01 2.18 17.04
CA LEU A 100 -21.43 1.92 18.37
C LEU A 100 -19.95 2.30 18.47
N GLY A 101 -19.36 2.69 17.35
CA GLY A 101 -17.94 3.03 17.22
C GLY A 101 -17.24 2.11 16.22
N GLY A 102 -15.93 2.15 16.22
CA GLY A 102 -15.04 1.38 15.37
C GLY A 102 -13.65 2.00 15.38
N THR A 103 -12.64 1.27 14.92
CA THR A 103 -11.28 1.79 14.83
C THR A 103 -10.79 1.67 13.41
N VAL A 104 -10.22 2.74 12.89
CA VAL A 104 -9.50 2.80 11.62
C VAL A 104 -8.01 2.80 11.96
N ASN A 105 -7.28 1.81 11.48
CA ASN A 105 -5.83 1.73 11.62
C ASN A 105 -5.18 1.86 10.25
N VAL A 106 -4.30 2.84 10.12
CA VAL A 106 -3.41 2.97 8.96
C VAL A 106 -2.14 2.19 9.30
N LEU A 107 -1.92 1.11 8.57
CA LEU A 107 -0.72 0.31 8.75
C LEU A 107 0.49 1.04 8.16
N ALA A 108 1.59 1.06 8.88
CA ALA A 108 2.81 1.74 8.49
C ALA A 108 4.04 0.85 8.68
N CYS A 109 5.08 1.11 7.87
CA CYS A 109 6.42 0.57 8.05
C CYS A 109 7.45 1.70 7.99
N SER A 110 8.46 1.64 8.83
CA SER A 110 9.64 2.49 8.76
C SER A 110 10.88 1.67 8.43
N ILE A 111 11.80 2.25 7.66
CA ILE A 111 13.10 1.63 7.36
C ILE A 111 14.05 1.97 8.51
N THR A 112 14.61 0.94 9.16
CA THR A 112 15.58 1.12 10.25
C THR A 112 17.04 1.11 9.76
N THR A 113 17.27 0.65 8.51
CA THR A 113 18.56 0.66 7.83
C THR A 113 18.47 1.46 6.52
N PRO A 114 18.47 2.81 6.58
CA PRO A 114 18.21 3.66 5.40
C PRO A 114 19.30 3.58 4.33
N GLN A 115 20.48 3.06 4.69
CA GLN A 115 21.59 2.82 3.77
C GLN A 115 22.12 1.41 3.96
N LEU A 116 22.29 0.68 2.84
CA LEU A 116 22.92 -0.64 2.80
C LEU A 116 24.14 -0.58 1.89
N THR A 117 25.27 -0.98 2.40
CA THR A 117 26.51 -1.10 1.62
C THR A 117 26.90 -2.56 1.54
N PHE A 118 27.15 -3.04 0.32
CA PHE A 118 27.50 -4.42 0.03
C PHE A 118 28.97 -4.49 -0.40
N PRO A 119 29.94 -4.64 0.51
CA PRO A 119 31.36 -4.79 0.16
C PRO A 119 31.59 -6.18 -0.44
N ILE A 120 31.47 -6.30 -1.77
CA ILE A 120 31.74 -7.56 -2.48
C ILE A 120 33.24 -7.85 -2.50
N GLY A 121 34.07 -6.80 -2.52
CA GLY A 121 35.55 -6.93 -2.56
C GLY A 121 36.12 -7.08 -3.97
N ASP A 122 37.42 -7.27 -4.02
CA ASP A 122 38.17 -7.41 -5.27
C ASP A 122 38.04 -8.85 -5.81
N ILE A 123 37.59 -8.97 -7.03
CA ILE A 123 37.39 -10.24 -7.69
C ILE A 123 38.24 -10.30 -8.97
N SER A 124 39.04 -11.37 -9.10
CA SER A 124 39.86 -11.55 -10.30
C SER A 124 38.97 -11.73 -11.56
N ALA A 125 39.28 -10.99 -12.62
CA ALA A 125 38.58 -11.13 -13.90
C ALA A 125 38.60 -12.56 -14.43
N ALA A 126 39.65 -13.34 -14.15
CA ALA A 126 39.76 -14.73 -14.56
C ALA A 126 38.70 -15.66 -13.94
N THR A 127 38.07 -15.27 -12.83
CA THR A 127 37.00 -16.08 -12.20
C THR A 127 35.67 -16.00 -12.92
N PHE A 128 35.48 -15.08 -13.86
CA PHE A 128 34.24 -14.92 -14.63
C PHE A 128 34.17 -15.89 -15.82
N GLY A 129 35.32 -16.23 -16.47
CA GLY A 129 35.30 -17.07 -17.64
C GLY A 129 34.80 -16.33 -18.91
N SER A 130 34.09 -17.05 -19.81
CA SER A 130 33.66 -16.52 -21.11
C SER A 130 32.15 -16.60 -21.35
N THR A 131 31.38 -16.94 -20.34
CA THR A 131 29.92 -17.13 -20.48
C THR A 131 29.17 -16.00 -19.80
N VAL A 132 28.32 -15.27 -20.58
CA VAL A 132 27.39 -14.27 -20.05
C VAL A 132 26.45 -14.95 -19.07
N GLY A 133 26.23 -14.31 -17.92
CA GLY A 133 25.42 -14.88 -16.84
C GLY A 133 26.25 -15.54 -15.74
N THR A 134 27.56 -15.69 -15.92
CA THR A 134 28.41 -16.20 -14.85
C THR A 134 28.39 -15.30 -13.61
N THR A 135 28.26 -15.92 -12.45
CA THR A 135 28.28 -15.27 -11.13
C THR A 135 29.31 -15.98 -10.27
N PRO A 136 30.55 -15.46 -10.14
CA PRO A 136 31.60 -16.12 -9.37
C PRO A 136 31.19 -16.33 -7.91
N ALA A 137 31.45 -17.50 -7.34
CA ALA A 137 30.97 -17.91 -6.03
C ALA A 137 31.37 -16.96 -4.88
N GLY A 138 32.58 -16.38 -4.93
CA GLY A 138 33.09 -15.42 -3.95
C GLY A 138 32.60 -13.98 -4.16
N ALA A 139 32.01 -13.68 -5.31
CA ALA A 139 31.65 -12.32 -5.74
C ALA A 139 30.27 -11.89 -5.21
N ARG A 140 30.03 -12.00 -3.90
CA ARG A 140 28.76 -11.65 -3.28
C ARG A 140 28.92 -11.17 -1.84
N ASN A 141 27.96 -10.35 -1.40
CA ASN A 141 27.85 -9.89 -0.02
C ASN A 141 26.35 -9.79 0.38
N THR A 142 26.03 -10.16 1.61
CA THR A 142 24.67 -10.12 2.14
C THR A 142 24.59 -9.10 3.26
N GLN A 143 23.55 -8.26 3.21
CA GLN A 143 23.21 -7.28 4.22
C GLN A 143 21.73 -7.40 4.58
N ASN A 144 21.37 -7.03 5.79
CA ASN A 144 20.01 -7.10 6.27
C ASN A 144 19.30 -5.75 6.12
N LEU A 145 18.23 -5.70 5.33
CA LEU A 145 17.28 -4.60 5.36
C LEU A 145 16.46 -4.71 6.63
N GLY A 146 16.55 -3.72 7.50
CA GLY A 146 15.76 -3.63 8.73
C GLY A 146 14.50 -2.78 8.51
N LEU A 147 13.37 -3.30 8.92
CA LEU A 147 12.08 -2.62 8.93
C LEU A 147 11.46 -2.69 10.32
N ASN A 148 10.68 -1.67 10.69
CA ASN A 148 9.79 -1.69 11.85
C ASN A 148 8.37 -1.41 11.34
N CYS A 149 7.50 -2.39 11.44
CA CYS A 149 6.17 -2.38 10.81
C CYS A 149 5.06 -2.60 11.82
N ASP A 150 3.87 -2.07 11.52
CA ASP A 150 2.64 -2.45 12.21
C ASP A 150 2.23 -3.88 11.82
N PRO A 151 1.61 -4.64 12.76
CA PRO A 151 1.14 -5.98 12.44
C PRO A 151 0.07 -5.95 11.34
N GLY A 152 0.19 -6.85 10.37
CA GLY A 152 -0.74 -6.97 9.25
C GLY A 152 -0.39 -6.11 8.03
N ALA A 153 0.64 -5.26 8.08
CA ALA A 153 1.08 -4.49 6.92
C ALA A 153 1.61 -5.41 5.81
N ASN A 154 1.07 -5.28 4.60
CA ASN A 154 1.59 -5.98 3.41
C ASN A 154 2.82 -5.24 2.89
N VAL A 155 4.00 -5.75 3.21
CA VAL A 155 5.27 -5.13 2.85
C VAL A 155 5.70 -5.53 1.46
N ASN A 156 5.95 -4.54 0.61
CA ASN A 156 6.47 -4.75 -0.73
C ASN A 156 7.68 -3.86 -0.97
N VAL A 157 8.60 -4.34 -1.81
CA VAL A 157 9.76 -3.56 -2.24
C VAL A 157 9.82 -3.49 -3.76
N SER A 158 10.42 -2.42 -4.25
CA SER A 158 10.91 -2.34 -5.62
C SER A 158 12.29 -1.70 -5.61
N ILE A 159 13.11 -2.06 -6.57
CA ILE A 159 14.46 -1.50 -6.72
C ILE A 159 14.50 -0.66 -7.98
N SER A 160 14.85 0.61 -7.83
CA SER A 160 15.06 1.53 -8.94
C SER A 160 16.56 1.74 -9.15
N GLY A 161 17.00 1.63 -10.40
CA GLY A 161 18.39 1.83 -10.79
C GLY A 161 18.55 1.77 -12.31
N ILE A 162 19.75 2.05 -12.78
CA ILE A 162 20.06 1.99 -14.21
C ILE A 162 20.32 0.52 -14.58
N GLN A 163 19.52 0.00 -15.51
CA GLN A 163 19.73 -1.34 -16.05
C GLN A 163 21.03 -1.38 -16.84
N ASN A 164 21.78 -2.49 -16.71
CA ASN A 164 22.97 -2.70 -17.49
C ASN A 164 22.61 -2.87 -18.98
N PRO A 165 23.16 -2.03 -19.89
CA PRO A 165 22.80 -2.05 -21.31
C PRO A 165 23.35 -3.25 -22.09
N ASP A 166 24.30 -3.99 -21.52
CA ASP A 166 24.95 -5.12 -22.19
C ASP A 166 24.12 -6.41 -22.15
N VAL A 167 23.03 -6.44 -21.33
CA VAL A 167 22.17 -7.62 -21.17
C VAL A 167 20.71 -7.24 -21.18
N ALA A 168 19.87 -8.14 -21.73
CA ALA A 168 18.42 -7.93 -21.80
C ALA A 168 17.71 -8.17 -20.45
N THR A 169 18.36 -8.90 -19.52
CA THR A 169 17.74 -9.18 -18.21
C THR A 169 17.59 -7.91 -17.40
N THR A 170 16.39 -7.68 -16.85
CA THR A 170 16.04 -6.49 -16.09
C THR A 170 16.55 -6.52 -14.65
N SER A 171 17.27 -7.55 -14.23
CA SER A 171 17.76 -7.72 -12.85
C SER A 171 19.21 -7.31 -12.65
N VAL A 172 19.88 -6.77 -13.68
CA VAL A 172 21.31 -6.38 -13.61
C VAL A 172 21.44 -4.86 -13.66
N LEU A 173 22.03 -4.30 -12.61
CA LEU A 173 22.38 -2.88 -12.53
C LEU A 173 23.65 -2.59 -13.35
N ALA A 174 23.65 -1.44 -14.01
CA ALA A 174 24.85 -0.85 -14.59
C ALA A 174 25.82 -0.46 -13.51
N LEU A 175 27.13 -0.52 -13.83
CA LEU A 175 28.15 0.04 -12.95
C LEU A 175 28.09 1.58 -12.99
N THR A 176 28.43 2.21 -11.88
CA THR A 176 28.60 3.66 -11.82
C THR A 176 29.76 4.06 -12.73
N GLY A 177 29.49 4.94 -13.70
CA GLY A 177 30.45 5.31 -14.72
C GLY A 177 30.71 4.24 -15.80
N GLN A 178 29.75 3.32 -16.02
CA GLN A 178 29.87 2.30 -17.08
C GLN A 178 30.22 2.94 -18.43
N GLY A 179 31.20 2.40 -19.09
CA GLY A 179 31.75 2.93 -20.33
C GLY A 179 32.94 3.90 -20.16
N ASN A 180 33.16 4.43 -18.98
CA ASN A 180 34.30 5.31 -18.70
C ASN A 180 35.61 4.55 -18.52
N THR A 181 36.74 5.23 -18.77
CA THR A 181 38.07 4.71 -18.47
C THR A 181 38.20 4.41 -16.97
N GLY A 182 38.76 3.27 -16.61
CA GLY A 182 38.92 2.82 -15.23
C GLY A 182 37.73 2.12 -14.60
N THR A 183 36.57 2.11 -15.27
CA THR A 183 35.42 1.28 -14.87
C THR A 183 35.53 -0.10 -15.51
N ALA A 184 35.25 -1.16 -14.76
CA ALA A 184 35.26 -2.53 -15.25
C ALA A 184 34.27 -2.69 -16.42
N LYS A 185 34.60 -3.58 -17.38
CA LYS A 185 33.70 -3.88 -18.50
C LYS A 185 33.27 -5.34 -18.48
N GLY A 186 32.06 -5.59 -19.01
CA GLY A 186 31.50 -6.93 -19.06
C GLY A 186 30.99 -7.45 -17.71
N VAL A 187 30.74 -6.57 -16.76
CA VAL A 187 30.24 -6.88 -15.41
C VAL A 187 29.10 -5.91 -15.04
N GLY A 188 28.13 -6.40 -14.30
CA GLY A 188 27.09 -5.64 -13.63
C GLY A 188 26.84 -6.19 -12.23
N VAL A 189 25.89 -5.59 -11.51
CA VAL A 189 25.53 -6.02 -10.15
C VAL A 189 24.09 -6.49 -10.14
N GLN A 190 23.84 -7.66 -9.55
CA GLN A 190 22.51 -8.15 -9.22
C GLN A 190 22.25 -8.07 -7.73
N LEU A 191 21.02 -7.64 -7.37
CA LEU A 191 20.48 -7.80 -6.02
C LEU A 191 19.53 -8.99 -5.99
N LEU A 192 19.62 -9.78 -4.92
CA LEU A 192 18.79 -10.97 -4.71
C LEU A 192 18.07 -10.87 -3.37
N TYR A 193 16.86 -11.43 -3.33
CA TYR A 193 16.14 -11.73 -2.11
C TYR A 193 15.82 -13.23 -2.09
N ASN A 194 16.17 -13.92 -1.00
CA ASN A 194 16.02 -15.38 -0.88
C ASN A 194 16.59 -16.15 -2.10
N GLY A 195 17.74 -15.71 -2.62
CA GLY A 195 18.40 -16.34 -3.77
C GLY A 195 17.80 -15.99 -5.15
N THR A 196 16.67 -15.29 -5.19
CA THR A 196 16.01 -14.89 -6.44
C THR A 196 16.44 -13.48 -6.84
N PRO A 197 16.93 -13.27 -8.08
CA PRO A 197 17.27 -11.94 -8.58
C PRO A 197 16.07 -11.00 -8.61
N LEU A 198 16.25 -9.79 -8.14
CA LEU A 198 15.23 -8.75 -8.12
C LEU A 198 15.21 -8.01 -9.45
N ALA A 199 14.09 -8.03 -10.15
CA ALA A 199 13.90 -7.24 -11.36
C ALA A 199 13.77 -5.76 -11.00
N LEU A 200 14.46 -4.89 -11.74
CA LEU A 200 14.40 -3.43 -11.55
C LEU A 200 12.99 -2.92 -11.87
N ASN A 201 12.55 -1.93 -11.10
CA ASN A 201 11.25 -1.28 -11.23
C ASN A 201 10.03 -2.23 -11.16
N THR A 202 10.24 -3.42 -10.59
CA THR A 202 9.19 -4.42 -10.40
C THR A 202 8.90 -4.55 -8.91
N ARG A 203 7.60 -4.52 -8.56
CA ARG A 203 7.13 -4.72 -7.18
C ARG A 203 7.27 -6.19 -6.79
N LEU A 204 7.93 -6.43 -5.68
CA LEU A 204 8.05 -7.74 -5.05
C LEU A 204 7.36 -7.72 -3.68
N PRO A 205 6.38 -8.58 -3.42
CA PRO A 205 5.86 -8.78 -2.08
C PRO A 205 6.91 -9.48 -1.22
N LEU A 206 7.26 -8.89 -0.07
CA LEU A 206 8.17 -9.50 0.88
C LEU A 206 7.43 -10.40 1.87
N THR A 207 6.47 -9.82 2.58
CA THR A 207 5.73 -10.50 3.64
C THR A 207 4.50 -9.69 4.08
N VAL A 208 3.63 -10.35 4.85
CA VAL A 208 2.70 -9.67 5.77
C VAL A 208 3.43 -9.52 7.11
N ALA A 209 3.57 -8.29 7.59
CA ALA A 209 4.32 -8.01 8.80
C ALA A 209 3.66 -8.63 10.04
N ALA A 210 4.48 -9.30 10.85
CA ALA A 210 4.05 -9.81 12.16
C ALA A 210 3.98 -8.71 13.24
N GLY A 211 4.52 -7.52 12.92
CA GLY A 211 4.67 -6.38 13.82
C GLY A 211 6.07 -6.27 14.41
N GLY A 212 6.47 -5.03 14.76
CA GLY A 212 7.78 -4.73 15.32
C GLY A 212 8.93 -4.82 14.31
N GLN A 213 10.14 -5.01 14.83
CA GLN A 213 11.34 -5.06 14.02
C GLN A 213 11.47 -6.38 13.27
N GLN A 214 11.74 -6.30 11.98
CA GLN A 214 11.97 -7.43 11.08
C GLN A 214 13.18 -7.16 10.20
N THR A 215 13.85 -8.22 9.77
CA THR A 215 15.03 -8.14 8.91
C THR A 215 14.85 -9.01 7.67
N PHE A 216 15.28 -8.48 6.52
CA PHE A 216 15.18 -9.13 5.22
C PHE A 216 16.56 -9.19 4.58
N PRO A 217 17.16 -10.39 4.43
CA PRO A 217 18.49 -10.52 3.87
C PRO A 217 18.47 -10.22 2.38
N LEU A 218 19.24 -9.21 1.97
CA LEU A 218 19.48 -8.88 0.58
C LEU A 218 20.93 -9.25 0.24
N THR A 219 21.14 -9.87 -0.91
CA THR A 219 22.47 -10.25 -1.37
C THR A 219 22.80 -9.51 -2.67
N ALA A 220 23.91 -8.77 -2.68
CA ALA A 220 24.48 -8.24 -3.91
C ALA A 220 25.55 -9.20 -4.44
N ARG A 221 25.59 -9.38 -5.76
CA ARG A 221 26.62 -10.17 -6.44
C ARG A 221 27.01 -9.56 -7.79
N TYR A 222 28.22 -9.86 -8.25
CA TYR A 222 28.59 -9.55 -9.62
C TYR A 222 27.96 -10.54 -10.59
N TYR A 223 27.64 -10.02 -11.78
CA TYR A 223 27.05 -10.76 -12.88
C TYR A 223 27.80 -10.42 -14.17
N GLN A 224 28.31 -11.43 -14.89
CA GLN A 224 29.00 -11.24 -16.14
C GLN A 224 28.04 -10.85 -17.26
N THR A 225 28.28 -9.71 -17.91
CA THR A 225 27.41 -9.15 -18.95
C THR A 225 27.96 -9.28 -20.37
N LYS A 226 29.24 -9.59 -20.52
CA LYS A 226 29.92 -9.87 -21.82
C LYS A 226 30.77 -11.10 -21.72
N THR A 227 31.17 -11.65 -22.88
CA THR A 227 32.05 -12.83 -22.97
C THR A 227 33.47 -12.53 -22.44
N THR A 228 33.87 -11.27 -22.40
CA THR A 228 35.17 -10.83 -21.88
C THR A 228 34.93 -9.82 -20.75
N VAL A 229 35.64 -9.99 -19.63
CA VAL A 229 35.63 -9.07 -18.49
C VAL A 229 36.96 -8.33 -18.44
N GLU A 230 36.90 -6.99 -18.43
CA GLU A 230 38.07 -6.14 -18.26
C GLU A 230 38.10 -5.58 -16.84
N PRO A 231 39.27 -5.57 -16.17
CA PRO A 231 39.38 -5.08 -14.80
C PRO A 231 39.13 -3.58 -14.71
N GLY A 232 38.67 -3.14 -13.55
CA GLY A 232 38.36 -1.74 -13.23
C GLY A 232 37.50 -1.62 -11.99
N THR A 233 37.07 -0.42 -11.67
CA THR A 233 36.12 -0.17 -10.54
C THR A 233 34.75 -0.74 -10.90
N ALA A 234 34.12 -1.46 -9.95
CA ALA A 234 32.85 -2.16 -10.18
C ALA A 234 31.79 -1.79 -9.11
N ASN A 235 31.58 -0.50 -8.93
CA ASN A 235 30.55 0.02 -8.03
C ASN A 235 29.20 0.15 -8.77
N ALA A 236 28.10 -0.06 -8.03
CA ALA A 236 26.75 0.21 -8.52
C ALA A 236 25.93 0.81 -7.40
N SER A 237 24.90 1.57 -7.74
CA SER A 237 23.96 2.12 -6.79
C SER A 237 22.53 1.91 -7.27
N ALA A 238 21.62 1.73 -6.33
CA ALA A 238 20.19 1.60 -6.57
C ALA A 238 19.41 2.20 -5.39
N THR A 239 18.17 2.59 -5.65
CA THR A 239 17.24 3.01 -4.61
C THR A 239 16.25 1.89 -4.35
N LEU A 240 16.09 1.52 -3.08
CA LEU A 240 15.07 0.59 -2.64
C LEU A 240 13.86 1.40 -2.20
N ASN A 241 12.72 1.15 -2.84
CA ASN A 241 11.44 1.77 -2.51
C ASN A 241 10.60 0.77 -1.75
N LEU A 242 10.11 1.19 -0.59
CA LEU A 242 9.21 0.42 0.26
C LEU A 242 7.78 0.91 0.02
N THR A 243 6.85 -0.03 -0.16
CA THR A 243 5.40 0.23 -0.17
C THR A 243 4.71 -0.76 0.75
N TYR A 244 3.70 -0.28 1.48
CA TYR A 244 2.91 -1.08 2.40
C TYR A 244 1.43 -0.72 2.27
N GLN A 245 0.55 -1.70 2.56
CA GLN A 245 -0.91 -1.53 2.49
C GLN A 245 -1.55 -2.31 3.63
#